data_2dadb81c50ce0de4aa633c7e78d4f079
#
_entry.id   2dadb81c50ce0de4aa633c7e78d4f079
#
_cell.length_a   1.000
_cell.length_b   1.000
_cell.length_c   1.000
_cell.angle_alpha   90.00
_cell.angle_beta   90.00
_cell.angle_gamma   90.00
#
_symmetry.space_group_name_H-M   'P 1'
#
loop_
_entity.id
_entity.type
_entity.pdbx_description
1 polymer ?
#
loop_
_entity_poly.entity_id
_entity_poly.type
_entity_poly.pdbx_seq_one_letter_code
_entity_poly.pdbx_strand_id
1 'polypeptide(L)'
;MSAPTATFAAQIHQESTWNADAVSPVGAQGLAQFMPATARWLPQVAPDTGKPLPFNPAWSLRALVTYDRWLWQRVQAVTPCDRMAMTLAAYNGGLGWVQRDARLAAARGLDARRWWDNVETVNAGRNRAALTENRGYPRRILLTLEPAYMAAGWGGGICSEGGRHD
;
A
#
# COMPACT_ATOMS: atom_id res chain seq x y z
N MET A 1 -9.66 8.99 15.95
CA MET A 1 -9.89 8.48 14.57
C MET A 1 -9.84 6.96 14.66
N SER A 2 -10.90 6.27 14.28
CA SER A 2 -10.90 4.80 14.27
C SER A 2 -9.94 4.27 13.21
N ALA A 3 -9.32 3.11 13.46
CA ALA A 3 -8.42 2.50 12.50
C ALA A 3 -9.18 2.16 11.20
N PRO A 4 -8.57 2.35 10.00
CA PRO A 4 -9.21 2.05 8.73
C PRO A 4 -9.18 0.54 8.44
N THR A 5 -9.93 -0.23 9.21
CA THR A 5 -9.89 -1.70 9.17
C THR A 5 -10.27 -2.27 7.80
N ALA A 6 -11.26 -1.66 7.12
CA ALA A 6 -11.65 -2.07 5.78
C ALA A 6 -10.52 -1.90 4.76
N THR A 7 -9.71 -0.85 4.90
CA THR A 7 -8.56 -0.61 4.02
C THR A 7 -7.51 -1.71 4.18
N PHE A 8 -7.16 -2.07 5.41
CA PHE A 8 -6.19 -3.14 5.67
C PHE A 8 -6.71 -4.51 5.23
N ALA A 9 -8.00 -4.78 5.45
CA ALA A 9 -8.64 -6.01 4.95
C ALA A 9 -8.59 -6.09 3.42
N ALA A 10 -8.86 -4.99 2.75
CA ALA A 10 -8.76 -4.88 1.30
C ALA A 10 -7.34 -5.14 0.80
N GLN A 11 -6.33 -4.65 1.51
CA GLN A 11 -4.93 -4.88 1.16
C GLN A 11 -4.55 -6.36 1.30
N ILE A 12 -4.91 -7.02 2.39
CA ILE A 12 -4.70 -8.46 2.57
C ILE A 12 -5.41 -9.28 1.48
N HIS A 13 -6.62 -8.89 1.15
CA HIS A 13 -7.37 -9.52 0.05
C HIS A 13 -6.59 -9.43 -1.27
N GLN A 14 -6.10 -8.25 -1.60
CA GLN A 14 -5.31 -8.03 -2.82
C GLN A 14 -4.03 -8.84 -2.82
N GLU A 15 -3.34 -8.93 -1.68
CA GLU A 15 -2.05 -9.62 -1.59
C GLU A 15 -2.19 -11.14 -1.71
N SER A 16 -3.08 -11.76 -0.96
CA SER A 16 -3.11 -13.22 -0.81
C SER A 16 -4.50 -13.84 -0.89
N THR A 17 -5.55 -13.05 -1.00
CA THR A 17 -6.93 -13.51 -0.84
C THR A 17 -7.12 -14.26 0.49
N TRP A 18 -6.49 -13.76 1.56
CA TRP A 18 -6.49 -14.35 2.91
C TRP A 18 -5.85 -15.74 3.01
N ASN A 19 -4.94 -16.09 2.10
CA ASN A 19 -4.19 -17.35 2.17
C ASN A 19 -2.89 -17.14 2.97
N ALA A 20 -2.85 -17.67 4.20
CA ALA A 20 -1.69 -17.54 5.07
C ALA A 20 -0.44 -18.27 4.54
N ASP A 21 -0.60 -19.22 3.65
CA ASP A 21 0.48 -20.04 3.07
C ASP A 21 0.86 -19.59 1.66
N ALA A 22 0.31 -18.46 1.18
CA ALA A 22 0.56 -17.98 -0.17
C ALA A 22 2.05 -17.68 -0.41
N VAL A 23 2.56 -18.12 -1.54
CA VAL A 23 3.90 -17.82 -2.05
C VAL A 23 3.78 -17.36 -3.49
N SER A 24 4.24 -16.13 -3.79
CA SER A 24 4.21 -15.60 -5.14
C SER A 24 5.33 -16.20 -6.01
N PRO A 25 5.26 -16.06 -7.35
CA PRO A 25 6.33 -16.51 -8.25
C PRO A 25 7.70 -15.91 -7.92
N VAL A 26 7.75 -14.73 -7.32
CA VAL A 26 8.99 -14.06 -6.92
C VAL A 26 9.38 -14.31 -5.47
N GLY A 27 8.62 -15.12 -4.73
CA GLY A 27 8.94 -15.53 -3.38
C GLY A 27 8.36 -14.66 -2.26
N ALA A 28 7.39 -13.80 -2.54
CA ALA A 28 6.64 -13.09 -1.51
C ALA A 28 5.79 -14.07 -0.69
N GLN A 29 5.70 -13.89 0.63
CA GLN A 29 5.24 -14.91 1.57
C GLN A 29 4.09 -14.44 2.45
N GLY A 30 3.10 -15.32 2.63
CA GLY A 30 2.04 -15.21 3.62
C GLY A 30 0.92 -14.24 3.26
N LEU A 31 0.09 -13.93 4.25
CA LEU A 31 -1.07 -13.03 4.07
C LEU A 31 -0.71 -11.69 3.47
N ALA A 32 0.40 -11.11 3.90
CA ALA A 32 0.82 -9.75 3.55
C ALA A 32 1.85 -9.72 2.41
N GLN A 33 2.25 -10.88 1.88
CA GLN A 33 3.19 -11.02 0.77
C GLN A 33 4.51 -10.26 0.99
N PHE A 34 5.12 -10.45 2.16
CA PHE A 34 6.45 -9.92 2.42
C PHE A 34 7.52 -10.69 1.66
N MET A 35 8.38 -9.96 0.98
CA MET A 35 9.66 -10.53 0.53
C MET A 35 10.52 -10.85 1.76
N PRO A 36 11.28 -11.96 1.75
CA PRO A 36 12.12 -12.35 2.89
C PRO A 36 13.05 -11.23 3.37
N ALA A 37 13.65 -10.47 2.46
CA ALA A 37 14.52 -9.36 2.81
C ALA A 37 13.78 -8.24 3.55
N THR A 38 12.58 -7.86 3.11
CA THR A 38 11.76 -6.84 3.76
C THR A 38 11.29 -7.32 5.13
N ALA A 39 10.90 -8.58 5.25
CA ALA A 39 10.51 -9.19 6.52
C ALA A 39 11.65 -9.14 7.57
N ARG A 40 12.88 -9.35 7.14
CA ARG A 40 14.08 -9.25 8.03
C ARG A 40 14.44 -7.80 8.37
N TRP A 41 14.25 -6.90 7.43
CA TRP A 41 14.58 -5.48 7.60
C TRP A 41 13.61 -4.75 8.53
N LEU A 42 12.31 -5.02 8.42
CA LEU A 42 11.26 -4.24 9.10
C LEU A 42 11.45 -4.16 10.62
N PRO A 43 11.80 -5.25 11.35
CA PRO A 43 12.06 -5.16 12.79
C PRO A 43 13.25 -4.28 13.16
N GLN A 44 14.17 -4.03 12.24
CA GLN A 44 15.33 -3.15 12.50
C GLN A 44 14.93 -1.69 12.61
N VAL A 45 13.89 -1.28 11.88
CA VAL A 45 13.35 0.10 11.89
C VAL A 45 12.07 0.24 12.71
N ALA A 46 11.42 -0.87 13.01
CA ALA A 46 10.19 -0.96 13.80
C ALA A 46 10.26 -2.21 14.70
N PRO A 47 10.94 -2.14 15.85
CA PRO A 47 11.23 -3.31 16.72
C PRO A 47 9.97 -4.05 17.18
N ASP A 48 8.84 -3.35 17.34
CA ASP A 48 7.57 -3.93 17.76
C ASP A 48 7.01 -4.96 16.76
N THR A 49 7.53 -5.00 15.54
CA THR A 49 7.18 -6.03 14.56
C THR A 49 7.56 -7.44 15.05
N GLY A 50 8.67 -7.54 15.78
CA GLY A 50 9.18 -8.79 16.31
C GLY A 50 9.87 -9.66 15.27
N LYS A 51 10.27 -10.86 15.68
CA LYS A 51 10.97 -11.81 14.81
C LYS A 51 10.16 -12.12 13.54
N PRO A 52 10.79 -12.07 12.36
CA PRO A 52 10.09 -12.33 11.08
C PRO A 52 9.46 -13.72 11.03
N LEU A 53 8.14 -13.76 10.83
CA LEU A 53 7.34 -14.97 10.68
C LEU A 53 6.29 -14.76 9.57
N PRO A 54 6.68 -14.65 8.29
CA PRO A 54 5.78 -14.25 7.20
C PRO A 54 4.57 -15.15 6.99
N PHE A 55 4.65 -16.43 7.38
CA PHE A 55 3.52 -17.37 7.30
C PHE A 55 2.63 -17.40 8.56
N ASN A 56 3.00 -16.65 9.60
CA ASN A 56 2.17 -16.52 10.79
C ASN A 56 1.16 -15.38 10.59
N PRO A 57 -0.17 -15.64 10.68
CA PRO A 57 -1.17 -14.61 10.43
C PRO A 57 -1.05 -13.39 11.34
N ALA A 58 -0.81 -13.58 12.62
CA ALA A 58 -0.68 -12.47 13.58
C ALA A 58 0.52 -11.57 13.24
N TRP A 59 1.66 -12.18 12.90
CA TRP A 59 2.84 -11.43 12.47
C TRP A 59 2.55 -10.67 11.18
N SER A 60 1.94 -11.33 10.19
CA SER A 60 1.66 -10.72 8.87
C SER A 60 0.75 -9.50 8.99
N LEU A 61 -0.32 -9.59 9.79
CA LEU A 61 -1.23 -8.46 10.00
C LEU A 61 -0.53 -7.29 10.71
N ARG A 62 0.22 -7.59 11.76
CA ARG A 62 1.00 -6.57 12.48
C ARG A 62 2.06 -5.93 11.59
N ALA A 63 2.79 -6.73 10.83
CA ALA A 63 3.84 -6.27 9.94
C ALA A 63 3.30 -5.39 8.79
N LEU A 64 2.17 -5.77 8.20
CA LEU A 64 1.52 -4.99 7.16
C LEU A 64 1.13 -3.60 7.68
N VAL A 65 0.45 -3.51 8.81
CA VAL A 65 0.03 -2.23 9.39
C VAL A 65 1.26 -1.40 9.79
N THR A 66 2.27 -2.03 10.35
CA THR A 66 3.51 -1.37 10.76
C THR A 66 4.27 -0.82 9.56
N TYR A 67 4.39 -1.59 8.49
CA TYR A 67 5.07 -1.15 7.27
C TYR A 67 4.28 -0.06 6.55
N ASP A 68 2.97 -0.19 6.45
CA ASP A 68 2.11 0.88 5.91
C ASP A 68 2.29 2.19 6.69
N ARG A 69 2.33 2.12 8.03
CA ARG A 69 2.60 3.30 8.87
C ARG A 69 3.97 3.91 8.59
N TRP A 70 4.99 3.09 8.49
CA TRP A 70 6.35 3.54 8.18
C TRP A 70 6.42 4.25 6.83
N LEU A 71 5.76 3.71 5.81
CA LEU A 71 5.65 4.32 4.48
C LEU A 71 4.81 5.60 4.50
N TRP A 72 3.68 5.58 5.19
CA TRP A 72 2.79 6.73 5.36
C TRP A 72 3.52 7.95 5.91
N GLN A 73 4.42 7.75 6.85
CA GLN A 73 5.22 8.83 7.45
C GLN A 73 6.25 9.43 6.48
N ARG A 74 6.55 8.75 5.38
CA ARG A 74 7.59 9.11 4.40
C ARG A 74 7.06 9.59 3.06
N VAL A 75 5.76 9.60 2.88
CA VAL A 75 5.10 10.20 1.72
C VAL A 75 4.36 11.46 2.14
N GLN A 76 4.21 12.40 1.19
CA GLN A 76 3.50 13.66 1.42
C GLN A 76 2.34 13.77 0.45
N ALA A 77 1.15 14.07 0.98
CA ALA A 77 -0.05 14.18 0.18
C ALA A 77 -1.03 15.20 0.76
N VAL A 78 -1.92 15.72 -0.07
CA VAL A 78 -2.91 16.73 0.32
C VAL A 78 -4.12 16.13 1.01
N THR A 79 -4.47 14.86 0.72
CA THR A 79 -5.58 14.16 1.36
C THR A 79 -5.12 12.84 1.95
N PRO A 80 -5.84 12.28 2.94
CA PRO A 80 -5.55 10.93 3.44
C PRO A 80 -5.68 9.86 2.36
N CYS A 81 -6.63 10.00 1.44
CA CYS A 81 -6.80 9.06 0.32
C CYS A 81 -5.60 9.08 -0.63
N ASP A 82 -5.11 10.25 -1.04
CA ASP A 82 -3.88 10.38 -1.82
C ASP A 82 -2.68 9.78 -1.10
N ARG A 83 -2.57 10.03 0.19
CA ARG A 83 -1.45 9.53 1.01
C ARG A 83 -1.49 8.00 1.12
N MET A 84 -2.67 7.42 1.30
CA MET A 84 -2.80 5.97 1.33
C MET A 84 -2.49 5.33 -0.02
N ALA A 85 -2.91 5.95 -1.12
CA ALA A 85 -2.56 5.48 -2.45
C ALA A 85 -1.04 5.47 -2.68
N MET A 86 -0.33 6.52 -2.27
CA MET A 86 1.13 6.57 -2.33
C MET A 86 1.78 5.52 -1.42
N THR A 87 1.25 5.32 -0.22
CA THR A 87 1.68 4.30 0.72
C THR A 87 1.57 2.90 0.10
N LEU A 88 0.44 2.59 -0.49
CA LEU A 88 0.20 1.31 -1.16
C LEU A 88 1.09 1.12 -2.39
N ALA A 89 1.27 2.15 -3.19
CA ALA A 89 2.20 2.11 -4.32
C ALA A 89 3.64 1.86 -3.85
N ALA A 90 4.04 2.45 -2.72
CA ALA A 90 5.35 2.22 -2.11
C ALA A 90 5.48 0.81 -1.52
N TYR A 91 4.43 0.29 -0.90
CA TYR A 91 4.38 -1.08 -0.40
C TYR A 91 4.59 -2.10 -1.54
N ASN A 92 3.89 -1.92 -2.64
CA ASN A 92 3.96 -2.81 -3.81
C ASN A 92 5.26 -2.70 -4.59
N GLY A 93 5.70 -1.47 -4.89
CA GLY A 93 6.80 -1.23 -5.83
C GLY A 93 8.05 -0.60 -5.24
N GLY A 94 8.01 -0.15 -3.99
CA GLY A 94 9.13 0.51 -3.31
C GLY A 94 8.96 2.01 -3.18
N LEU A 95 9.35 2.53 -2.01
CA LEU A 95 9.27 3.95 -1.68
C LEU A 95 10.08 4.83 -2.63
N GLY A 96 11.27 4.37 -3.03
CA GLY A 96 12.15 5.12 -3.93
C GLY A 96 11.49 5.43 -5.28
N TRP A 97 10.70 4.51 -5.81
CA TRP A 97 9.96 4.75 -7.06
C TRP A 97 8.86 5.80 -6.89
N VAL A 98 8.10 5.75 -5.80
CA VAL A 98 7.06 6.75 -5.51
C VAL A 98 7.69 8.14 -5.37
N GLN A 99 8.81 8.23 -4.67
CA GLN A 99 9.53 9.51 -4.50
C GLN A 99 10.05 10.05 -5.83
N ARG A 100 10.60 9.20 -6.70
CA ARG A 100 11.05 9.60 -8.05
C ARG A 100 9.88 9.99 -8.94
N ASP A 101 8.78 9.25 -8.90
CA ASP A 101 7.56 9.61 -9.65
C ASP A 101 7.00 10.96 -9.18
N ALA A 102 6.97 11.22 -7.87
CA ALA A 102 6.52 12.51 -7.34
C ALA A 102 7.39 13.69 -7.83
N ARG A 103 8.71 13.52 -7.83
CA ARG A 103 9.63 14.53 -8.37
C ARG A 103 9.41 14.76 -9.87
N LEU A 104 9.20 13.69 -10.63
CA LEU A 104 8.92 13.78 -12.06
C LEU A 104 7.58 14.47 -12.32
N ALA A 105 6.55 14.17 -11.54
CA ALA A 105 5.26 14.84 -11.62
C ALA A 105 5.41 16.35 -11.42
N ALA A 106 6.11 16.77 -10.37
CA ALA A 106 6.40 18.19 -10.12
C ALA A 106 7.14 18.84 -11.29
N ALA A 107 8.14 18.18 -11.85
CA ALA A 107 8.91 18.68 -13.00
C ALA A 107 8.04 18.84 -14.27
N ARG A 108 6.95 18.09 -14.38
CA ARG A 108 5.98 18.17 -15.48
C ARG A 108 4.78 19.08 -15.20
N GLY A 109 4.81 19.85 -14.11
CA GLY A 109 3.74 20.78 -13.75
C GLY A 109 2.51 20.12 -13.11
N LEU A 110 2.63 18.85 -12.70
CA LEU A 110 1.59 18.15 -11.94
C LEU A 110 1.79 18.38 -10.43
N ASP A 111 0.76 18.05 -9.63
CA ASP A 111 0.86 18.16 -8.19
C ASP A 111 1.51 16.90 -7.59
N ALA A 112 2.73 17.04 -7.09
CA ALA A 112 3.50 15.95 -6.47
C ALA A 112 2.87 15.45 -5.16
N ARG A 113 1.91 16.16 -4.57
CA ARG A 113 1.19 15.80 -3.35
C ARG A 113 -0.19 15.21 -3.61
N ARG A 114 -0.51 14.97 -4.88
CA ARG A 114 -1.72 14.26 -5.32
C ARG A 114 -1.33 13.02 -6.09
N TRP A 115 -1.89 11.89 -5.68
CA TRP A 115 -1.71 10.64 -6.42
C TRP A 115 -2.62 10.57 -7.63
N TRP A 116 -3.93 10.73 -7.37
CA TRP A 116 -4.97 10.56 -8.38
C TRP A 116 -4.81 11.61 -9.49
N ASP A 117 -4.74 11.15 -10.72
CA ASP A 117 -4.57 11.95 -11.94
C ASP A 117 -3.28 12.81 -11.97
N ASN A 118 -2.40 12.67 -11.01
CA ASN A 118 -1.13 13.39 -10.92
C ASN A 118 0.05 12.41 -10.88
N VAL A 119 0.56 12.05 -9.70
CA VAL A 119 1.74 11.16 -9.59
C VAL A 119 1.51 9.81 -10.26
N GLU A 120 0.30 9.26 -10.21
CA GLU A 120 0.00 7.98 -10.84
C GLU A 120 0.18 7.99 -12.38
N THR A 121 0.12 9.15 -13.02
CA THR A 121 0.18 9.28 -14.48
C THR A 121 1.60 9.30 -15.05
N VAL A 122 2.62 9.42 -14.21
CA VAL A 122 4.01 9.50 -14.65
C VAL A 122 4.78 8.22 -14.33
N ASN A 123 5.87 8.00 -15.08
CA ASN A 123 6.75 6.85 -14.88
C ASN A 123 8.21 7.33 -14.87
N ALA A 124 8.88 7.21 -13.73
CA ALA A 124 10.27 7.61 -13.57
C ALA A 124 11.28 6.59 -14.16
N GLY A 125 10.82 5.56 -14.87
CA GLY A 125 11.68 4.66 -15.61
C GLY A 125 11.49 3.17 -15.35
N ARG A 126 10.36 2.76 -14.74
CA ARG A 126 10.03 1.33 -14.61
C ARG A 126 9.59 0.76 -15.95
N ASN A 127 9.78 -0.56 -16.14
CA ASN A 127 9.21 -1.26 -17.27
C ASN A 127 7.67 -1.26 -17.21
N ARG A 128 7.04 -1.51 -18.36
CA ARG A 128 5.58 -1.39 -18.50
C ARG A 128 4.81 -2.35 -17.61
N ALA A 129 5.26 -3.59 -17.45
CA ALA A 129 4.59 -4.58 -16.62
C ALA A 129 4.60 -4.19 -15.14
N ALA A 130 5.75 -3.76 -14.63
CA ALA A 130 5.90 -3.29 -13.26
C ALA A 130 5.06 -2.03 -12.99
N LEU A 131 5.01 -1.10 -13.94
CA LEU A 131 4.20 0.11 -13.82
C LEU A 131 2.70 -0.23 -13.78
N THR A 132 2.24 -1.08 -14.67
CA THR A 132 0.83 -1.50 -14.74
C THR A 132 0.38 -2.16 -13.44
N GLU A 133 1.18 -3.08 -12.89
CA GLU A 133 0.92 -3.71 -11.60
C GLU A 133 0.86 -2.67 -10.48
N ASN A 134 1.85 -1.81 -10.42
CA ASN A 134 1.95 -0.78 -9.38
C ASN A 134 0.80 0.22 -9.41
N ARG A 135 0.33 0.61 -10.59
CA ARG A 135 -0.80 1.55 -10.72
C ARG A 135 -2.14 0.88 -10.44
N GLY A 136 -2.28 -0.39 -10.75
CA GLY A 136 -3.47 -1.18 -10.44
C GLY A 136 -3.66 -1.47 -8.96
N TYR A 137 -2.58 -1.56 -8.19
CA TYR A 137 -2.60 -1.94 -6.78
C TYR A 137 -3.40 -0.96 -5.89
N PRO A 138 -3.10 0.34 -5.83
CA PRO A 138 -3.90 1.28 -5.05
C PRO A 138 -5.34 1.41 -5.54
N ARG A 139 -5.55 1.40 -6.86
CA ARG A 139 -6.90 1.51 -7.43
C ARG A 139 -7.79 0.37 -6.99
N ARG A 140 -7.31 -0.85 -7.10
CA ARG A 140 -8.08 -2.03 -6.72
C ARG A 140 -8.40 -2.04 -5.23
N ILE A 141 -7.42 -1.74 -4.39
CA ILE A 141 -7.60 -1.73 -2.93
C ILE A 141 -8.56 -0.62 -2.50
N LEU A 142 -8.34 0.60 -2.95
CA LEU A 142 -9.04 1.77 -2.42
C LEU A 142 -10.38 2.04 -3.12
N LEU A 143 -10.51 1.72 -4.41
CA LEU A 143 -11.69 2.06 -5.20
C LEU A 143 -12.65 0.87 -5.37
N THR A 144 -12.19 -0.36 -5.20
CA THR A 144 -13.01 -1.57 -5.38
C THR A 144 -13.16 -2.37 -4.09
N LEU A 145 -12.06 -2.77 -3.46
CA LEU A 145 -12.09 -3.69 -2.31
C LEU A 145 -12.45 -2.98 -1.01
N GLU A 146 -11.92 -1.80 -0.75
CA GLU A 146 -12.26 -1.04 0.47
C GLU A 146 -13.78 -0.80 0.61
N PRO A 147 -14.47 -0.28 -0.43
CA PRO A 147 -15.93 -0.14 -0.34
C PRO A 147 -16.66 -1.47 -0.11
N ALA A 148 -16.20 -2.57 -0.70
CA ALA A 148 -16.79 -3.88 -0.49
C ALA A 148 -16.63 -4.38 0.95
N TYR A 149 -15.45 -4.20 1.55
CA TYR A 149 -15.23 -4.55 2.96
C TYR A 149 -15.99 -3.65 3.91
N MET A 150 -16.15 -2.36 3.61
CA MET A 150 -17.02 -1.46 4.39
C MET A 150 -18.48 -1.92 4.35
N ALA A 151 -18.98 -2.26 3.17
CA ALA A 151 -20.35 -2.78 3.00
C ALA A 151 -20.57 -4.11 3.74
N ALA A 152 -19.53 -4.92 3.89
CA ALA A 152 -19.54 -6.17 4.64
C ALA A 152 -19.39 -5.98 6.16
N GLY A 153 -19.26 -4.76 6.64
CA GLY A 153 -19.22 -4.46 8.09
C GLY A 153 -17.84 -4.53 8.73
N TRP A 154 -16.77 -4.42 7.94
CA TRP A 154 -15.38 -4.48 8.45
C TRP A 154 -14.88 -3.16 9.06
N GLY A 155 -15.72 -2.16 9.19
CA GLY A 155 -15.34 -0.86 9.73
C GLY A 155 -15.08 0.18 8.66
N GLY A 156 -14.32 1.23 9.04
CA GLY A 156 -14.05 2.37 8.17
C GLY A 156 -12.98 2.14 7.12
N GLY A 157 -13.01 3.01 6.10
CA GLY A 157 -11.99 3.13 5.07
C GLY A 157 -11.40 4.53 5.03
N ILE A 158 -10.33 4.70 4.28
CA ILE A 158 -9.64 5.99 4.15
C ILE A 158 -10.22 6.84 3.01
N CYS A 159 -10.58 6.22 1.90
CA CYS A 159 -11.06 6.93 0.72
C CYS A 159 -12.58 7.07 0.68
N SER A 160 -13.31 6.13 1.26
CA SER A 160 -14.75 6.05 1.16
C SER A 160 -15.48 6.90 2.22
N GLU A 161 -14.81 7.28 3.32
CA GLU A 161 -15.37 8.16 4.35
C GLU A 161 -15.03 9.63 4.05
N GLY A 162 -15.74 10.25 3.11
CA GLY A 162 -15.74 11.71 2.92
C GLY A 162 -14.80 12.25 1.86
N GLY A 163 -14.27 11.43 1.01
CA GLY A 163 -13.52 11.87 -0.15
C GLY A 163 -14.33 11.75 -1.43
N ARG A 164 -15.37 12.57 -1.60
CA ARG A 164 -15.76 12.86 -2.97
C ARG A 164 -14.68 13.76 -3.55
N HIS A 165 -14.17 13.32 -4.65
CA HIS A 165 -13.28 14.08 -5.50
C HIS A 165 -14.09 15.24 -6.09
N ASP A 166 -13.92 16.42 -5.53
CA ASP A 166 -14.23 17.68 -6.21
C ASP A 166 -12.95 18.21 -6.82
#